data_47329c193315cf9ef8c0142d0a5ae2cc
#
_entry.id   47329c193315cf9ef8c0142d0a5ae2cc
#
_cell.length_a   1.000
_cell.length_b   1.000
_cell.length_c   1.000
_cell.angle_alpha   90.00
_cell.angle_beta   90.00
_cell.angle_gamma   90.00
#
_symmetry.space_group_name_H-M   'P 1'
#
loop_
_entity.id
_entity.type
_entity.pdbx_description
1 polymer ?
#
loop_
_entity_poly.entity_id
_entity_poly.type
_entity_poly.pdbx_seq_one_letter_code
_entity_poly.pdbx_strand_id
1 'polypeptide(L)'
;MISTGGLSPILAIGLIAKNRDQFETSLRNEPVAKREIEAFRERIGDIGSVDELLKDRQVYGFVMKAFGLESEIFAKAMMKKIMTSDPLDKSSLVNKLSDSRYREINTVMGFDTDGNVAKLDFGSAAWTDALVERYVDQRLIDGQMDANPSVGIALDFERKAPTLTSWYKVLADKSMGQFFRTAFGLPESVGQGDVDSQVRLFEKRMKIEELQDPAVQQKLVRQYAAIAGALDPGPRQAGILDLFSNTGGAWTPITINFEAVSQFSASSYRRGL
;
A
#
# COMPACT_ATOMS: atom_id res chain seq x y z
N MET A 1 7.19 -11.32 7.96
CA MET A 1 6.60 -10.79 6.67
C MET A 1 7.16 -11.59 5.49
N ILE A 2 6.32 -12.01 4.54
CA ILE A 2 6.78 -12.60 3.28
C ILE A 2 7.42 -11.48 2.46
N SER A 3 8.72 -11.59 2.19
CA SER A 3 9.44 -10.51 1.50
C SER A 3 9.24 -10.57 -0.01
N THR A 4 8.89 -9.45 -0.61
CA THR A 4 8.87 -9.24 -2.07
C THR A 4 10.09 -8.44 -2.53
N GLY A 5 10.99 -8.08 -1.61
CA GLY A 5 12.22 -7.36 -1.90
C GLY A 5 13.06 -8.10 -2.93
N GLY A 6 13.51 -7.39 -3.95
CA GLY A 6 14.28 -7.95 -5.07
C GLY A 6 13.48 -8.61 -6.18
N LEU A 7 12.15 -8.76 -6.05
CA LEU A 7 11.28 -9.17 -7.15
C LEU A 7 10.93 -7.97 -8.05
N SER A 8 10.79 -8.22 -9.35
CA SER A 8 10.22 -7.20 -10.23
C SER A 8 8.78 -6.89 -9.82
N PRO A 9 8.28 -5.64 -10.04
CA PRO A 9 6.93 -5.25 -9.64
C PRO A 9 5.85 -6.20 -10.16
N ILE A 10 5.96 -6.67 -11.39
CA ILE A 10 4.97 -7.58 -11.98
C ILE A 10 4.91 -8.93 -11.26
N LEU A 11 6.06 -9.49 -10.88
CA LEU A 11 6.13 -10.74 -10.12
C LEU A 11 5.65 -10.57 -8.69
N ALA A 12 6.05 -9.49 -8.03
CA ALA A 12 5.67 -9.21 -6.65
C ALA A 12 4.16 -8.98 -6.51
N ILE A 13 3.55 -8.16 -7.37
CA ILE A 13 2.10 -7.92 -7.40
C ILE A 13 1.35 -9.22 -7.67
N GLY A 14 1.79 -10.03 -8.66
CA GLY A 14 1.19 -11.33 -8.95
C GLY A 14 1.30 -12.31 -7.78
N LEU A 15 2.42 -12.33 -7.06
CA LEU A 15 2.62 -13.16 -5.88
C LEU A 15 1.67 -12.75 -4.74
N ILE A 16 1.57 -11.43 -4.47
CA ILE A 16 0.68 -10.90 -3.44
C ILE A 16 -0.77 -11.20 -3.79
N ALA A 17 -1.20 -10.93 -5.02
CA ALA A 17 -2.57 -11.18 -5.46
C ALA A 17 -2.96 -12.66 -5.31
N LYS A 18 -2.05 -13.59 -5.62
CA LYS A 18 -2.29 -15.03 -5.50
C LYS A 18 -2.31 -15.53 -4.05
N ASN A 19 -1.59 -14.87 -3.15
CA ASN A 19 -1.39 -15.34 -1.77
C ASN A 19 -1.79 -14.28 -0.74
N ARG A 20 -2.74 -13.41 -1.08
CA ARG A 20 -3.13 -12.25 -0.24
C ARG A 20 -3.45 -12.66 1.19
N ASP A 21 -4.28 -13.70 1.36
CA ASP A 21 -4.66 -14.22 2.67
C ASP A 21 -3.46 -14.64 3.53
N GLN A 22 -2.41 -15.19 2.90
CA GLN A 22 -1.20 -15.59 3.62
C GLN A 22 -0.38 -14.37 4.08
N PHE A 23 -0.29 -13.34 3.23
CA PHE A 23 0.36 -12.08 3.59
C PHE A 23 -0.37 -11.40 4.74
N GLU A 24 -1.69 -11.28 4.66
CA GLU A 24 -2.52 -10.67 5.70
C GLU A 24 -2.48 -11.47 7.00
N THR A 25 -2.59 -12.79 6.94
CA THR A 25 -2.45 -13.67 8.11
C THR A 25 -1.08 -13.53 8.77
N SER A 26 -0.01 -13.45 7.97
CA SER A 26 1.34 -13.23 8.50
C SER A 26 1.45 -11.88 9.22
N LEU A 27 0.89 -10.81 8.62
CA LEU A 27 0.87 -9.47 9.22
C LEU A 27 0.07 -9.42 10.52
N ARG A 28 -1.12 -10.05 10.57
CA ARG A 28 -1.95 -10.16 11.80
C ARG A 28 -1.22 -10.84 12.94
N ASN A 29 -0.39 -11.84 12.63
CA ASN A 29 0.36 -12.62 13.61
C ASN A 29 1.69 -11.98 14.01
N GLU A 30 2.09 -10.87 13.41
CA GLU A 30 3.26 -10.11 13.88
C GLU A 30 3.03 -9.62 15.32
N PRO A 31 4.01 -9.73 16.23
CA PRO A 31 3.81 -9.44 17.66
C PRO A 31 3.27 -8.03 17.94
N VAL A 32 3.64 -7.05 17.12
CA VAL A 32 3.16 -5.66 17.26
C VAL A 32 1.72 -5.56 16.76
N ALA A 33 1.43 -6.04 15.56
CA ALA A 33 0.09 -5.97 14.97
C ALA A 33 -0.92 -6.73 15.83
N LYS A 34 -0.57 -7.93 16.28
CA LYS A 34 -1.44 -8.75 17.15
C LYS A 34 -1.83 -7.99 18.41
N ARG A 35 -0.87 -7.39 19.12
CA ARG A 35 -1.14 -6.60 20.32
C ARG A 35 -1.99 -5.37 20.04
N GLU A 36 -1.74 -4.68 18.94
CA GLU A 36 -2.53 -3.50 18.54
C GLU A 36 -3.98 -3.89 18.20
N ILE A 37 -4.18 -5.00 17.48
CA ILE A 37 -5.51 -5.53 17.16
C ILE A 37 -6.25 -5.96 18.42
N GLU A 38 -5.60 -6.69 19.34
CA GLU A 38 -6.19 -7.12 20.61
C GLU A 38 -6.61 -5.93 21.46
N ALA A 39 -5.72 -4.94 21.66
CA ALA A 39 -6.02 -3.72 22.42
C ALA A 39 -7.15 -2.90 21.79
N PHE A 40 -7.20 -2.82 20.45
CA PHE A 40 -8.28 -2.15 19.73
C PHE A 40 -9.63 -2.85 19.99
N ARG A 41 -9.70 -4.16 19.79
CA ARG A 41 -10.93 -4.95 19.98
C ARG A 41 -11.46 -4.89 21.41
N GLU A 42 -10.57 -4.91 22.39
CA GLU A 42 -10.93 -4.87 23.81
C GLU A 42 -11.55 -3.52 24.21
N ARG A 43 -11.07 -2.41 23.63
CA ARG A 43 -11.32 -1.06 24.13
C ARG A 43 -12.24 -0.21 23.27
N ILE A 44 -12.39 -0.54 21.99
CA ILE A 44 -13.17 0.31 21.06
C ILE A 44 -14.65 0.40 21.45
N GLY A 45 -15.21 -0.67 22.04
CA GLY A 45 -16.60 -0.69 22.50
C GLY A 45 -16.92 0.29 23.62
N ASP A 46 -15.91 0.73 24.36
CA ASP A 46 -16.06 1.70 25.46
C ASP A 46 -15.97 3.16 24.98
N ILE A 47 -15.65 3.39 23.70
CA ILE A 47 -15.54 4.72 23.12
C ILE A 47 -16.91 5.26 22.72
N GLY A 48 -17.40 6.23 23.45
CA GLY A 48 -18.70 6.91 23.21
C GLY A 48 -18.56 8.26 22.50
N SER A 49 -17.34 8.81 22.41
CA SER A 49 -17.12 10.14 21.83
C SER A 49 -15.75 10.28 21.17
N VAL A 50 -15.63 11.27 20.28
CA VAL A 50 -14.36 11.61 19.65
C VAL A 50 -13.30 12.05 20.68
N ASP A 51 -13.71 12.68 21.77
CA ASP A 51 -12.79 13.08 22.83
C ASP A 51 -12.23 11.89 23.60
N GLU A 52 -13.04 10.86 23.82
CA GLU A 52 -12.59 9.58 24.41
C GLU A 52 -11.63 8.86 23.45
N LEU A 53 -11.98 8.79 22.16
CA LEU A 53 -11.06 8.24 21.15
C LEU A 53 -9.70 8.93 21.18
N LEU A 54 -9.66 10.26 21.16
CA LEU A 54 -8.41 11.03 21.16
C LEU A 54 -7.61 10.91 22.46
N LYS A 55 -8.26 10.56 23.60
CA LYS A 55 -7.59 10.31 24.88
C LYS A 55 -6.98 8.92 24.92
N ASP A 56 -7.64 7.93 24.33
CA ASP A 56 -7.11 6.57 24.26
C ASP A 56 -6.01 6.45 23.20
N ARG A 57 -4.77 6.50 23.65
CA ARG A 57 -3.62 6.51 22.76
C ARG A 57 -3.51 5.25 21.89
N GLN A 58 -3.93 4.08 22.40
CA GLN A 58 -3.81 2.81 21.67
C GLN A 58 -4.89 2.70 20.60
N VAL A 59 -6.14 2.96 20.95
CA VAL A 59 -7.27 2.94 20.01
C VAL A 59 -7.12 4.01 18.93
N TYR A 60 -6.80 5.24 19.34
CA TYR A 60 -6.56 6.34 18.39
C TYR A 60 -5.40 6.04 17.44
N GLY A 61 -4.28 5.53 17.98
CA GLY A 61 -3.13 5.14 17.16
C GLY A 61 -3.47 4.05 16.16
N PHE A 62 -4.23 3.04 16.56
CA PHE A 62 -4.73 1.98 15.67
C PHE A 62 -5.59 2.55 14.55
N VAL A 63 -6.56 3.40 14.89
CA VAL A 63 -7.44 4.05 13.90
C VAL A 63 -6.62 4.86 12.91
N MET A 64 -5.70 5.71 13.38
CA MET A 64 -4.85 6.52 12.51
C MET A 64 -4.02 5.65 11.54
N LYS A 65 -3.47 4.53 12.02
CA LYS A 65 -2.75 3.57 11.17
C LYS A 65 -3.66 2.92 10.13
N ALA A 66 -4.88 2.52 10.52
CA ALA A 66 -5.84 1.90 9.60
C ALA A 66 -6.21 2.79 8.42
N PHE A 67 -6.12 4.13 8.58
CA PHE A 67 -6.37 5.09 7.52
C PHE A 67 -5.10 5.65 6.86
N GLY A 68 -3.91 5.16 7.23
CA GLY A 68 -2.63 5.69 6.71
C GLY A 68 -2.37 7.15 7.11
N LEU A 69 -2.87 7.55 8.28
CA LEU A 69 -2.74 8.89 8.85
C LEU A 69 -1.80 8.94 10.07
N GLU A 70 -0.89 7.97 10.18
CA GLU A 70 0.01 7.89 11.34
C GLU A 70 0.88 9.14 11.49
N SER A 71 1.30 9.78 10.40
CA SER A 71 2.02 11.06 10.41
C SER A 71 1.23 12.17 11.10
N GLU A 72 -0.09 12.11 11.07
CA GLU A 72 -1.01 13.13 11.60
C GLU A 72 -1.45 12.86 13.05
N ILE A 73 -0.89 11.84 13.70
CA ILE A 73 -1.32 11.39 15.04
C ILE A 73 -1.25 12.49 16.11
N PHE A 74 -0.35 13.44 15.94
CA PHE A 74 -0.19 14.58 16.85
C PHE A 74 -1.15 15.74 16.57
N ALA A 75 -1.79 15.77 15.39
CA ALA A 75 -2.71 16.81 14.97
C ALA A 75 -4.13 16.63 15.55
N LYS A 76 -4.26 16.26 16.83
CA LYS A 76 -5.51 15.87 17.46
C LYS A 76 -6.64 16.88 17.31
N ALA A 77 -6.34 18.17 17.42
CA ALA A 77 -7.34 19.24 17.27
C ALA A 77 -7.90 19.30 15.84
N MET A 78 -7.05 19.07 14.83
CA MET A 78 -7.48 18.98 13.43
C MET A 78 -8.29 17.72 13.21
N MET A 79 -7.83 16.58 13.71
CA MET A 79 -8.53 15.29 13.59
C MET A 79 -9.92 15.33 14.25
N LYS A 80 -10.03 15.97 15.43
CA LYS A 80 -11.35 16.20 16.06
C LYS A 80 -12.28 16.95 15.10
N LYS A 81 -11.84 18.08 14.55
CA LYS A 81 -12.65 18.88 13.60
C LYS A 81 -13.02 18.09 12.35
N ILE A 82 -12.12 17.24 11.85
CA ILE A 82 -12.40 16.37 10.70
C ILE A 82 -13.48 15.35 11.07
N MET A 83 -13.30 14.62 12.17
CA MET A 83 -14.23 13.55 12.57
C MET A 83 -15.63 14.08 12.94
N THR A 84 -15.73 15.31 13.41
CA THR A 84 -17.02 15.97 13.73
C THR A 84 -17.57 16.84 12.60
N SER A 85 -16.91 16.87 11.45
CA SER A 85 -17.41 17.62 10.27
C SER A 85 -18.64 16.95 9.68
N ASP A 86 -19.66 17.73 9.31
CA ASP A 86 -20.78 17.22 8.52
C ASP A 86 -20.33 16.96 7.07
N PRO A 87 -20.30 15.70 6.59
CA PRO A 87 -19.89 15.38 5.22
C PRO A 87 -20.89 15.86 4.16
N LEU A 88 -22.13 16.23 4.55
CA LEU A 88 -23.17 16.76 3.65
C LEU A 88 -23.05 18.27 3.46
N ASP A 89 -22.48 18.98 4.44
CA ASP A 89 -22.22 20.42 4.30
C ASP A 89 -20.97 20.68 3.45
N LYS A 90 -21.15 21.21 2.24
CA LYS A 90 -20.06 21.57 1.32
C LYS A 90 -19.04 22.55 1.92
N SER A 91 -19.45 23.34 2.90
CA SER A 91 -18.59 24.32 3.59
C SER A 91 -17.75 23.71 4.70
N SER A 92 -18.05 22.49 5.12
CA SER A 92 -17.36 21.79 6.22
C SER A 92 -15.89 21.50 5.90
N LEU A 93 -15.07 21.34 6.96
CA LEU A 93 -13.63 21.12 6.82
C LEU A 93 -13.34 19.87 5.98
N VAL A 94 -14.04 18.76 6.23
CA VAL A 94 -13.82 17.47 5.56
C VAL A 94 -14.05 17.57 4.04
N ASN A 95 -14.88 18.50 3.59
CA ASN A 95 -15.15 18.74 2.17
C ASN A 95 -14.19 19.72 1.49
N LYS A 96 -13.42 20.47 2.27
CA LYS A 96 -12.40 21.41 1.77
C LYS A 96 -11.02 20.76 1.64
N LEU A 97 -10.79 19.67 2.35
CA LEU A 97 -9.54 18.95 2.29
C LEU A 97 -9.45 18.08 1.03
N SER A 98 -8.32 18.16 0.34
CA SER A 98 -8.08 17.40 -0.89
C SER A 98 -7.74 15.93 -0.64
N ASP A 99 -7.16 15.61 0.53
CA ASP A 99 -6.82 14.24 0.90
C ASP A 99 -8.07 13.44 1.27
N SER A 100 -8.38 12.44 0.46
CA SER A 100 -9.57 11.59 0.61
C SER A 100 -9.61 10.80 1.90
N ARG A 101 -8.46 10.53 2.53
CA ARG A 101 -8.35 9.78 3.80
C ARG A 101 -9.09 10.46 4.94
N TYR A 102 -9.13 11.80 4.95
CA TYR A 102 -9.88 12.57 5.95
C TYR A 102 -11.39 12.39 5.82
N ARG A 103 -11.90 12.32 4.59
CA ARG A 103 -13.31 12.02 4.40
C ARG A 103 -13.65 10.59 4.76
N GLU A 104 -12.74 9.68 4.46
CA GLU A 104 -12.90 8.27 4.73
C GLU A 104 -12.96 7.97 6.23
N ILE A 105 -12.01 8.50 7.02
CA ILE A 105 -12.03 8.35 8.49
C ILE A 105 -13.27 9.01 9.10
N ASN A 106 -13.70 10.19 8.62
CA ASN A 106 -14.93 10.84 9.07
C ASN A 106 -16.15 9.93 8.84
N THR A 107 -16.27 9.36 7.64
CA THR A 107 -17.42 8.52 7.27
C THR A 107 -17.42 7.19 8.03
N VAL A 108 -16.28 6.54 8.16
CA VAL A 108 -16.17 5.23 8.81
C VAL A 108 -16.33 5.34 10.32
N MET A 109 -15.78 6.38 10.94
CA MET A 109 -15.93 6.62 12.38
C MET A 109 -17.31 7.16 12.75
N GLY A 110 -18.00 7.85 11.84
CA GLY A 110 -19.40 8.20 11.95
C GLY A 110 -19.82 8.99 13.22
N PHE A 111 -18.93 9.79 13.79
CA PHE A 111 -19.28 10.71 14.86
C PHE A 111 -20.22 11.80 14.34
N ASP A 112 -21.13 12.26 15.19
CA ASP A 112 -21.96 13.43 14.90
C ASP A 112 -21.18 14.75 15.04
N THR A 113 -21.84 15.86 14.76
CA THR A 113 -21.24 17.20 14.86
C THR A 113 -20.89 17.60 16.29
N ASP A 114 -21.53 16.99 17.28
CA ASP A 114 -21.25 17.19 18.69
C ASP A 114 -20.12 16.28 19.20
N GLY A 115 -19.68 15.34 18.35
CA GLY A 115 -18.59 14.42 18.61
C GLY A 115 -19.00 13.13 19.35
N ASN A 116 -20.30 12.80 19.36
CA ASN A 116 -20.80 11.57 19.92
C ASN A 116 -20.91 10.48 18.85
N VAL A 117 -20.88 9.22 19.27
CA VAL A 117 -21.20 8.08 18.39
C VAL A 117 -22.69 8.10 18.05
N ALA A 118 -23.03 8.45 16.81
CA ALA A 118 -24.41 8.73 16.44
C ALA A 118 -25.18 7.50 15.97
N LYS A 119 -24.58 6.63 15.16
CA LYS A 119 -25.29 5.56 14.45
C LYS A 119 -24.53 4.23 14.40
N LEU A 120 -23.29 4.21 14.84
CA LEU A 120 -22.42 3.03 14.75
C LEU A 120 -22.33 2.35 16.10
N ASP A 121 -22.43 1.05 16.08
CA ASP A 121 -22.09 0.22 17.23
C ASP A 121 -20.62 -0.21 17.11
N PHE A 122 -19.72 0.50 17.79
CA PHE A 122 -18.31 0.14 17.85
C PHE A 122 -18.05 -1.21 18.52
N GLY A 123 -19.01 -1.72 19.30
CA GLY A 123 -18.99 -3.07 19.85
C GLY A 123 -19.39 -4.14 18.84
N SER A 124 -19.93 -3.76 17.69
CA SER A 124 -20.30 -4.70 16.62
C SER A 124 -19.07 -5.41 16.07
N ALA A 125 -19.08 -6.75 16.09
CA ALA A 125 -18.01 -7.57 15.53
C ALA A 125 -17.78 -7.26 14.05
N ALA A 126 -18.84 -7.05 13.27
CA ALA A 126 -18.75 -6.78 11.85
C ALA A 126 -17.99 -5.46 11.55
N TRP A 127 -18.28 -4.39 12.30
CA TRP A 127 -17.58 -3.11 12.14
C TRP A 127 -16.13 -3.20 12.62
N THR A 128 -15.91 -3.84 13.76
CA THR A 128 -14.58 -4.04 14.34
C THR A 128 -13.70 -4.86 13.39
N ASP A 129 -14.24 -5.96 12.84
CA ASP A 129 -13.53 -6.79 11.87
C ASP A 129 -13.19 -6.01 10.61
N ALA A 130 -14.12 -5.23 10.05
CA ALA A 130 -13.86 -4.41 8.88
C ALA A 130 -12.72 -3.38 9.11
N LEU A 131 -12.65 -2.80 10.32
CA LEU A 131 -11.55 -1.86 10.62
C LEU A 131 -10.22 -2.57 10.85
N VAL A 132 -10.24 -3.80 11.40
CA VAL A 132 -9.04 -4.66 11.52
C VAL A 132 -8.53 -5.07 10.14
N GLU A 133 -9.44 -5.46 9.21
CA GLU A 133 -9.08 -5.74 7.82
C GLU A 133 -8.38 -4.54 7.18
N ARG A 134 -8.98 -3.37 7.33
CA ARG A 134 -8.42 -2.13 6.82
C ARG A 134 -7.02 -1.82 7.39
N TYR A 135 -6.83 -2.04 8.70
CA TYR A 135 -5.54 -1.89 9.34
C TYR A 135 -4.49 -2.83 8.74
N VAL A 136 -4.83 -4.10 8.54
CA VAL A 136 -3.93 -5.11 7.97
C VAL A 136 -3.59 -4.76 6.52
N ASP A 137 -4.58 -4.33 5.76
CA ASP A 137 -4.43 -3.90 4.37
C ASP A 137 -3.49 -2.68 4.26
N GLN A 138 -3.68 -1.68 5.14
CA GLN A 138 -2.78 -0.53 5.20
C GLN A 138 -1.35 -0.93 5.55
N ARG A 139 -1.17 -1.82 6.52
CA ARG A 139 0.16 -2.34 6.86
C ARG A 139 0.82 -3.09 5.71
N LEU A 140 0.04 -3.83 4.91
CA LEU A 140 0.56 -4.47 3.70
C LEU A 140 1.07 -3.42 2.71
N ILE A 141 0.27 -2.39 2.46
CA ILE A 141 0.64 -1.29 1.56
C ILE A 141 1.91 -0.59 2.06
N ASP A 142 1.95 -0.20 3.34
CA ASP A 142 3.09 0.51 3.93
C ASP A 142 4.37 -0.33 3.88
N GLY A 143 4.28 -1.61 4.26
CA GLY A 143 5.41 -2.52 4.18
C GLY A 143 5.91 -2.75 2.74
N GLN A 144 5.03 -2.69 1.76
CA GLN A 144 5.45 -2.73 0.35
C GLN A 144 5.98 -1.39 -0.14
N MET A 145 5.45 -0.25 0.34
CA MET A 145 6.04 1.06 0.04
C MET A 145 7.50 1.14 0.46
N ASP A 146 7.85 0.53 1.61
CA ASP A 146 9.23 0.49 2.12
C ASP A 146 10.12 -0.51 1.36
N ALA A 147 9.59 -1.69 1.03
CA ALA A 147 10.35 -2.77 0.43
C ALA A 147 10.46 -2.68 -1.11
N ASN A 148 9.40 -2.25 -1.76
CA ASN A 148 9.26 -2.08 -3.21
C ASN A 148 8.19 -1.02 -3.50
N PRO A 149 8.57 0.26 -3.59
CA PRO A 149 7.62 1.38 -3.73
C PRO A 149 6.63 1.21 -4.88
N SER A 150 7.07 0.62 -6.00
CA SER A 150 6.20 0.37 -7.14
C SER A 150 5.08 -0.63 -6.81
N VAL A 151 5.36 -1.62 -5.97
CA VAL A 151 4.35 -2.57 -5.49
C VAL A 151 3.39 -1.89 -4.52
N GLY A 152 3.91 -1.11 -3.57
CA GLY A 152 3.10 -0.36 -2.61
C GLY A 152 2.12 0.59 -3.30
N ILE A 153 2.58 1.34 -4.33
CA ILE A 153 1.74 2.23 -5.13
C ILE A 153 0.63 1.46 -5.87
N ALA A 154 0.95 0.28 -6.41
CA ALA A 154 -0.06 -0.54 -7.09
C ALA A 154 -1.15 -1.07 -6.14
N LEU A 155 -0.76 -1.53 -4.95
CA LEU A 155 -1.71 -1.97 -3.92
C LEU A 155 -2.56 -0.81 -3.39
N ASP A 156 -1.97 0.37 -3.21
CA ASP A 156 -2.71 1.58 -2.81
C ASP A 156 -3.72 2.00 -3.89
N PHE A 157 -3.34 1.86 -5.17
CA PHE A 157 -4.29 2.05 -6.28
C PHE A 157 -5.43 1.05 -6.23
N GLU A 158 -5.17 -0.26 -6.09
CA GLU A 158 -6.23 -1.28 -6.02
C GLU A 158 -7.27 -0.95 -4.94
N ARG A 159 -6.81 -0.47 -3.78
CA ARG A 159 -7.68 -0.07 -2.67
C ARG A 159 -8.48 1.19 -2.99
N LYS A 160 -7.87 2.20 -3.59
CA LYS A 160 -8.47 3.52 -3.82
C LYS A 160 -9.30 3.61 -5.09
N ALA A 161 -8.99 2.82 -6.12
CA ALA A 161 -9.59 2.92 -7.45
C ALA A 161 -11.12 3.00 -7.44
N PRO A 162 -11.86 2.17 -6.65
CA PRO A 162 -13.32 2.24 -6.62
C PRO A 162 -13.88 3.58 -6.09
N THR A 163 -13.08 4.35 -5.36
CA THR A 163 -13.50 5.62 -4.74
C THR A 163 -13.09 6.86 -5.54
N LEU A 164 -12.27 6.68 -6.57
CA LEU A 164 -11.78 7.77 -7.41
C LEU A 164 -12.87 8.22 -8.39
N THR A 165 -13.32 9.46 -8.23
CA THR A 165 -14.42 10.04 -9.01
C THR A 165 -14.02 11.27 -9.83
N SER A 166 -12.75 11.68 -9.78
CA SER A 166 -12.25 12.88 -10.45
C SER A 166 -10.75 12.82 -10.62
N TRP A 167 -10.24 13.25 -11.77
CA TRP A 167 -8.80 13.36 -12.00
C TRP A 167 -8.12 14.39 -11.10
N TYR A 168 -8.84 15.41 -10.65
CA TYR A 168 -8.32 16.34 -9.63
C TYR A 168 -8.03 15.65 -8.31
N LYS A 169 -8.89 14.72 -7.86
CA LYS A 169 -8.64 13.90 -6.67
C LYS A 169 -7.46 12.95 -6.86
N VAL A 170 -7.32 12.37 -8.05
CA VAL A 170 -6.15 11.55 -8.40
C VAL A 170 -4.86 12.35 -8.29
N LEU A 171 -4.84 13.58 -8.81
CA LEU A 171 -3.64 14.43 -8.78
C LEU A 171 -3.35 15.03 -7.41
N ALA A 172 -4.37 15.16 -6.55
CA ALA A 172 -4.20 15.57 -5.15
C ALA A 172 -3.50 14.50 -4.31
N ASP A 173 -3.56 13.22 -4.72
CA ASP A 173 -2.84 12.12 -4.12
C ASP A 173 -1.55 11.83 -4.90
N LYS A 174 -0.41 12.03 -4.24
CA LYS A 174 0.91 11.87 -4.87
C LYS A 174 1.12 10.47 -5.45
N SER A 175 0.71 9.43 -4.72
CA SER A 175 0.85 8.03 -5.15
C SER A 175 -0.04 7.74 -6.35
N MET A 176 -1.29 8.23 -6.33
CA MET A 176 -2.21 8.05 -7.45
C MET A 176 -1.75 8.82 -8.68
N GLY A 177 -1.32 10.08 -8.52
CA GLY A 177 -0.73 10.86 -9.61
C GLY A 177 0.47 10.14 -10.25
N GLN A 178 1.35 9.57 -9.44
CA GLN A 178 2.49 8.77 -9.92
C GLN A 178 2.03 7.49 -10.63
N PHE A 179 1.09 6.75 -10.03
CA PHE A 179 0.54 5.54 -10.63
C PHE A 179 0.03 5.80 -12.05
N PHE A 180 -0.84 6.80 -12.22
CA PHE A 180 -1.44 7.08 -13.53
C PHE A 180 -0.43 7.64 -14.54
N ARG A 181 0.52 8.47 -14.13
CA ARG A 181 1.61 8.89 -15.04
C ARG A 181 2.37 7.68 -15.56
N THR A 182 2.78 6.78 -14.68
CA THR A 182 3.50 5.57 -15.07
C THR A 182 2.62 4.65 -15.91
N ALA A 183 1.39 4.34 -15.48
CA ALA A 183 0.49 3.48 -16.23
C ALA A 183 0.20 4.00 -17.65
N PHE A 184 0.11 5.30 -17.81
CA PHE A 184 -0.11 5.94 -19.12
C PHE A 184 1.17 6.16 -19.93
N GLY A 185 2.34 5.76 -19.40
CA GLY A 185 3.64 5.96 -20.07
C GLY A 185 4.01 7.43 -20.23
N LEU A 186 3.57 8.29 -19.30
CA LEU A 186 3.89 9.71 -19.30
C LEU A 186 5.21 9.95 -18.55
N PRO A 187 6.07 10.85 -19.02
CA PRO A 187 7.31 11.18 -18.33
C PRO A 187 7.03 11.86 -16.98
N GLU A 188 7.95 11.70 -16.02
CA GLU A 188 7.81 12.31 -14.69
C GLU A 188 7.68 13.83 -14.71
N SER A 189 8.29 14.49 -15.70
CA SER A 189 8.20 15.94 -15.89
C SER A 189 6.76 16.45 -16.04
N VAL A 190 5.81 15.60 -16.48
CA VAL A 190 4.38 15.93 -16.54
C VAL A 190 3.85 16.27 -15.14
N GLY A 191 4.36 15.62 -14.09
CA GLY A 191 3.98 15.88 -12.70
C GLY A 191 4.39 17.26 -12.16
N GLN A 192 5.28 17.95 -12.84
CA GLN A 192 5.72 19.31 -12.51
C GLN A 192 4.91 20.39 -13.23
N GLY A 193 4.06 19.98 -14.17
CA GLY A 193 3.21 20.88 -14.95
C GLY A 193 1.97 21.33 -14.21
N ASP A 194 1.24 22.25 -14.83
CA ASP A 194 -0.06 22.73 -14.38
C ASP A 194 -1.06 21.59 -14.24
N VAL A 195 -1.89 21.64 -13.18
CA VAL A 195 -2.85 20.59 -12.82
C VAL A 195 -3.88 20.37 -13.93
N ASP A 196 -4.43 21.45 -14.49
CA ASP A 196 -5.44 21.34 -15.56
C ASP A 196 -4.85 20.69 -16.83
N SER A 197 -3.58 20.94 -17.12
CA SER A 197 -2.87 20.28 -18.22
C SER A 197 -2.68 18.79 -17.96
N GLN A 198 -2.37 18.40 -16.72
CA GLN A 198 -2.28 17.01 -16.34
C GLN A 198 -3.65 16.32 -16.43
N VAL A 199 -4.73 16.96 -15.95
CA VAL A 199 -6.09 16.44 -16.07
C VAL A 199 -6.44 16.18 -17.54
N ARG A 200 -6.24 17.17 -18.41
CA ARG A 200 -6.48 17.00 -19.86
C ARG A 200 -5.69 15.86 -20.50
N LEU A 201 -4.45 15.61 -20.03
CA LEU A 201 -3.66 14.49 -20.51
C LEU A 201 -4.22 13.14 -20.07
N PHE A 202 -4.74 13.05 -18.83
CA PHE A 202 -5.35 11.83 -18.32
C PHE A 202 -6.70 11.56 -18.99
N GLU A 203 -7.55 12.58 -19.16
CA GLU A 203 -8.84 12.49 -19.87
C GLU A 203 -8.70 12.03 -21.32
N LYS A 204 -7.62 12.41 -22.00
CA LYS A 204 -7.32 11.91 -23.36
C LYS A 204 -6.99 10.42 -23.39
N ARG A 205 -6.59 9.83 -22.26
CA ARG A 205 -6.21 8.41 -22.17
C ARG A 205 -7.38 7.54 -21.73
N MET A 206 -8.20 8.05 -20.80
CA MET A 206 -9.28 7.28 -20.19
C MET A 206 -10.29 8.21 -19.52
N LYS A 207 -11.56 7.82 -19.50
CA LYS A 207 -12.59 8.50 -18.69
C LYS A 207 -12.49 7.98 -17.25
N ILE A 208 -12.67 8.87 -16.27
CA ILE A 208 -12.55 8.52 -14.86
C ILE A 208 -13.58 7.46 -14.43
N GLU A 209 -14.76 7.46 -15.04
CA GLU A 209 -15.84 6.52 -14.77
C GLU A 209 -15.46 5.08 -15.10
N GLU A 210 -14.53 4.86 -16.03
CA GLU A 210 -14.04 3.54 -16.42
C GLU A 210 -13.31 2.83 -15.25
N LEU A 211 -12.85 3.59 -14.24
CA LEU A 211 -12.24 3.02 -13.01
C LEU A 211 -13.23 2.23 -12.16
N GLN A 212 -14.53 2.33 -12.41
CA GLN A 212 -15.53 1.53 -11.70
C GLN A 212 -15.55 0.08 -12.20
N ASP A 213 -14.94 -0.22 -13.36
CA ASP A 213 -14.82 -1.58 -13.90
C ASP A 213 -13.57 -2.28 -13.32
N PRO A 214 -13.72 -3.37 -12.56
CA PRO A 214 -12.60 -4.15 -12.02
C PRO A 214 -11.63 -4.68 -13.11
N ALA A 215 -12.13 -4.96 -14.31
CA ALA A 215 -11.28 -5.41 -15.40
C ALA A 215 -10.34 -4.30 -15.89
N VAL A 216 -10.82 -3.05 -15.91
CA VAL A 216 -10.01 -1.87 -16.22
C VAL A 216 -8.96 -1.63 -15.14
N GLN A 217 -9.34 -1.76 -13.86
CA GLN A 217 -8.40 -1.64 -12.74
C GLN A 217 -7.26 -2.67 -12.86
N GLN A 218 -7.58 -3.94 -13.08
CA GLN A 218 -6.57 -4.99 -13.26
C GLN A 218 -5.68 -4.77 -14.48
N LYS A 219 -6.24 -4.25 -15.58
CA LYS A 219 -5.46 -3.89 -16.77
C LYS A 219 -4.46 -2.79 -16.45
N LEU A 220 -4.90 -1.75 -15.74
CA LEU A 220 -4.04 -0.63 -15.33
C LEU A 220 -2.92 -1.08 -14.40
N VAL A 221 -3.21 -1.95 -13.42
CA VAL A 221 -2.19 -2.52 -12.52
C VAL A 221 -1.13 -3.29 -13.31
N ARG A 222 -1.54 -4.13 -14.26
CA ARG A 222 -0.60 -4.87 -15.11
C ARG A 222 0.25 -3.94 -15.98
N GLN A 223 -0.36 -2.91 -16.57
CA GLN A 223 0.33 -1.93 -17.40
C GLN A 223 1.32 -1.11 -16.55
N TYR A 224 0.89 -0.63 -15.39
CA TYR A 224 1.75 0.04 -14.42
C TYR A 224 2.95 -0.83 -14.03
N ALA A 225 2.69 -2.09 -13.61
CA ALA A 225 3.73 -3.00 -13.16
C ALA A 225 4.78 -3.30 -14.25
N ALA A 226 4.34 -3.43 -15.50
CA ALA A 226 5.24 -3.66 -16.63
C ALA A 226 6.14 -2.45 -16.88
N ILE A 227 5.58 -1.24 -16.88
CA ILE A 227 6.33 -0.01 -17.12
C ILE A 227 7.25 0.30 -15.92
N ALA A 228 6.74 0.20 -14.68
CA ALA A 228 7.52 0.41 -13.48
C ALA A 228 8.72 -0.55 -13.39
N GLY A 229 8.50 -1.82 -13.74
CA GLY A 229 9.58 -2.81 -13.79
C GLY A 229 10.61 -2.56 -14.89
N ALA A 230 10.24 -1.86 -15.96
CA ALA A 230 11.18 -1.46 -17.01
C ALA A 230 11.98 -0.20 -16.62
N LEU A 231 11.38 0.71 -15.86
CA LEU A 231 12.01 1.94 -15.38
C LEU A 231 12.94 1.69 -14.18
N ASP A 232 12.56 0.77 -13.29
CA ASP A 232 13.37 0.33 -12.17
C ASP A 232 13.39 -1.20 -12.12
N PRO A 233 14.30 -1.83 -12.86
CA PRO A 233 14.37 -3.29 -12.92
C PRO A 233 14.73 -3.97 -11.58
N GLY A 234 14.89 -3.19 -10.50
CA GLY A 234 15.37 -3.69 -9.21
C GLY A 234 16.84 -4.14 -9.24
N PRO A 235 17.38 -4.68 -8.14
CA PRO A 235 18.69 -5.29 -8.20
C PRO A 235 18.62 -6.42 -9.22
N ARG A 236 19.29 -6.22 -10.35
CA ARG A 236 19.43 -7.27 -11.36
C ARG A 236 19.99 -8.47 -10.61
N GLN A 237 19.21 -9.54 -10.49
CA GLN A 237 19.86 -10.84 -10.33
C GLN A 237 20.86 -10.89 -11.46
N ALA A 238 22.16 -10.90 -11.11
CA ALA A 238 23.21 -11.03 -12.10
C ALA A 238 22.80 -12.21 -12.99
N GLY A 239 22.23 -11.88 -14.15
CA GLY A 239 21.78 -12.90 -15.06
C GLY A 239 23.02 -13.69 -15.47
N ILE A 240 22.87 -14.95 -15.81
CA ILE A 240 23.97 -15.75 -16.36
C ILE A 240 24.73 -14.96 -17.45
N LEU A 241 24.07 -14.02 -18.13
CA LEU A 241 24.66 -13.08 -19.10
C LEU A 241 25.58 -12.03 -18.47
N ASP A 242 25.38 -11.61 -17.20
CA ASP A 242 26.31 -10.68 -16.53
C ASP A 242 27.62 -11.38 -16.13
N LEU A 243 27.61 -12.70 -16.00
CA LEU A 243 28.84 -13.50 -15.87
C LEU A 243 29.68 -13.47 -17.17
N PHE A 244 29.07 -13.14 -18.30
CA PHE A 244 29.75 -13.05 -19.60
C PHE A 244 29.93 -11.60 -20.09
N SER A 245 29.35 -10.60 -19.42
CA SER A 245 29.38 -9.18 -19.81
C SER A 245 30.49 -8.38 -19.13
N ASN A 246 31.41 -9.01 -18.42
CA ASN A 246 32.58 -8.35 -17.84
C ASN A 246 33.59 -7.98 -18.96
N THR A 247 33.23 -7.00 -19.77
CA THR A 247 34.09 -6.43 -20.84
C THR A 247 35.05 -5.41 -20.25
N GLY A 248 35.98 -5.83 -19.39
CA GLY A 248 36.97 -4.90 -18.82
C GLY A 248 38.21 -5.57 -18.21
N GLY A 249 38.27 -6.86 -18.19
CA GLY A 249 39.42 -7.60 -17.70
C GLY A 249 39.78 -8.79 -18.59
N ALA A 250 41.06 -9.06 -18.78
CA ALA A 250 41.56 -10.18 -19.57
C ALA A 250 40.77 -11.46 -19.29
N TRP A 251 40.30 -12.11 -20.33
CA TRP A 251 39.61 -13.40 -20.30
C TRP A 251 40.50 -14.44 -19.62
N THR A 252 40.26 -14.71 -18.34
CA THR A 252 40.84 -15.86 -17.67
C THR A 252 39.83 -17.00 -17.76
N PRO A 253 40.09 -18.07 -18.48
CA PRO A 253 39.19 -19.21 -18.52
C PRO A 253 39.04 -19.77 -17.10
N ILE A 254 37.82 -19.96 -16.66
CA ILE A 254 37.52 -20.67 -15.40
C ILE A 254 37.95 -22.10 -15.64
N THR A 255 39.13 -22.46 -15.17
CA THR A 255 39.57 -23.86 -15.10
C THR A 255 38.83 -24.48 -13.93
N ILE A 256 37.86 -25.37 -14.25
CA ILE A 256 37.26 -26.24 -13.25
C ILE A 256 38.37 -27.17 -12.77
N ASN A 257 38.76 -27.01 -11.51
CA ASN A 257 39.75 -27.92 -10.91
C ASN A 257 39.09 -29.28 -10.64
N PHE A 258 39.25 -30.21 -11.56
CA PHE A 258 38.71 -31.57 -11.49
C PHE A 258 39.29 -32.37 -10.30
N GLU A 259 40.43 -32.00 -9.74
CA GLU A 259 40.97 -32.63 -8.54
C GLU A 259 40.14 -32.32 -7.28
N ALA A 260 39.57 -31.11 -7.17
CA ALA A 260 38.66 -30.76 -6.09
C ALA A 260 37.34 -31.55 -6.14
N VAL A 261 36.85 -31.86 -7.34
CA VAL A 261 35.61 -32.65 -7.53
C VAL A 261 35.85 -34.13 -7.21
N SER A 262 37.01 -34.68 -7.51
CA SER A 262 37.37 -36.09 -7.20
C SER A 262 37.52 -36.37 -5.71
N GLN A 263 37.92 -35.39 -4.91
CA GLN A 263 38.02 -35.53 -3.44
C GLN A 263 36.66 -35.58 -2.75
N PHE A 264 35.61 -35.01 -3.34
CA PHE A 264 34.23 -35.06 -2.78
C PHE A 264 33.54 -36.42 -2.99
N SER A 265 33.91 -37.17 -4.00
CA SER A 265 33.31 -38.50 -4.26
C SER A 265 33.93 -39.65 -3.49
N ALA A 266 35.14 -39.50 -2.92
CA ALA A 266 35.83 -40.55 -2.23
C ALA A 266 35.57 -40.66 -0.70
N SER A 267 35.02 -39.63 -0.06
CA SER A 267 34.80 -39.61 1.39
C SER A 267 33.44 -40.10 1.86
N SER A 268 32.46 -40.26 0.97
CA SER A 268 31.09 -40.65 1.31
C SER A 268 30.81 -42.16 1.26
N TYR A 269 31.79 -42.99 0.84
CA TYR A 269 31.62 -44.45 0.70
C TYR A 269 32.36 -45.31 1.77
N ARG A 270 32.86 -44.71 2.84
CA ARG A 270 33.49 -45.47 3.96
C ARG A 270 32.84 -45.15 5.31
N ARG A 271 31.57 -45.44 5.47
CA ARG A 271 30.93 -45.73 6.77
C ARG A 271 29.70 -46.59 6.55
N GLY A 272 29.86 -47.87 6.59
CA GLY A 272 28.80 -48.87 6.55
C GLY A 272 29.36 -50.26 6.29
N LEU A 273 30.08 -50.83 7.23
CA LEU A 273 30.21 -52.24 7.55
C LEU A 273 30.59 -52.32 9.01
#